data_98d7836da3fdf52bf3569aa2a7fe2554
#
_entry.id   98d7836da3fdf52bf3569aa2a7fe2554
#
_cell.length_a   1.000
_cell.length_b   1.000
_cell.length_c   1.000
_cell.angle_alpha   90.00
_cell.angle_beta   90.00
_cell.angle_gamma   90.00
#
_symmetry.space_group_name_H-M   'P 1'
#
loop_
_entity.id
_entity.type
_entity.pdbx_description
1 polymer ?
#
loop_
_entity_poly.entity_id
_entity_poly.type
_entity_poly.pdbx_seq_one_letter_code
_entity_poly.pdbx_strand_id
1 'polypeptide(L)'
;MKTDSDIFVNMDNLIYKLLKPSTKPRRRYFTGYVINGGPIRDVRSKWYMPRDLYPDSNYPPFCSGTGYIFSADVAELIYKTSLHTRLLHLEDVYVGLCLRKLGIHPFQNSGFNHWKMAYSLCRYRRVITVHQISPEEMHRIWNDMSSKKHLRC
;
A
#
# COMPACT_ATOMS: atom_id res chain seq x y z
N MET A 1 -8.82 3.30 -1.02
CA MET A 1 -7.64 2.76 -0.34
C MET A 1 -7.85 1.28 -0.04
N LYS A 2 -6.84 0.44 -0.30
CA LYS A 2 -6.73 -0.91 0.25
C LYS A 2 -5.76 -0.85 1.42
N THR A 3 -6.03 -1.57 2.50
CA THR A 3 -5.12 -1.73 3.64
C THR A 3 -5.44 -3.02 4.39
N ASP A 4 -4.45 -3.55 5.11
CA ASP A 4 -4.62 -4.71 5.99
C ASP A 4 -5.14 -4.26 7.37
N SER A 5 -5.59 -5.20 8.20
CA SER A 5 -6.22 -4.90 9.49
C SER A 5 -5.22 -4.51 10.60
N ASP A 6 -3.94 -4.81 10.41
CA ASP A 6 -2.84 -4.49 11.33
C ASP A 6 -2.06 -3.22 10.94
N ILE A 7 -2.71 -2.33 10.20
CA ILE A 7 -2.12 -1.07 9.72
C ILE A 7 -2.70 0.12 10.47
N PHE A 8 -1.85 0.88 11.14
CA PHE A 8 -2.22 2.22 11.59
C PHE A 8 -2.26 3.18 10.40
N VAL A 9 -3.37 3.87 10.21
CA VAL A 9 -3.55 4.88 9.15
C VAL A 9 -3.70 6.26 9.78
N ASN A 10 -2.78 7.18 9.45
CA ASN A 10 -2.90 8.59 9.81
C ASN A 10 -3.87 9.28 8.83
N MET A 11 -5.15 9.37 9.22
CA MET A 11 -6.21 9.92 8.39
C MET A 11 -5.97 11.38 8.02
N ASP A 12 -5.40 12.19 8.90
CA ASP A 12 -5.10 13.60 8.61
C ASP A 12 -4.08 13.72 7.47
N ASN A 13 -3.01 12.92 7.52
CA ASN A 13 -2.02 12.91 6.44
C ASN A 13 -2.59 12.34 5.14
N LEU A 14 -3.41 11.30 5.25
CA LEU A 14 -4.09 10.71 4.11
C LEU A 14 -4.99 11.72 3.40
N ILE A 15 -5.91 12.33 4.14
CA ILE A 15 -6.94 13.21 3.58
C ILE A 15 -6.35 14.56 3.18
N TYR A 16 -5.69 15.26 4.12
CA TYR A 16 -5.31 16.65 3.90
C TYR A 16 -3.96 16.85 3.23
N LYS A 17 -3.03 15.89 3.31
CA LYS A 17 -1.73 16.01 2.63
C LYS A 17 -1.68 15.25 1.30
N LEU A 18 -2.16 14.01 1.26
CA LEU A 18 -2.07 13.19 0.05
C LEU A 18 -3.24 13.44 -0.91
N LEU A 19 -4.48 13.30 -0.45
CA LEU A 19 -5.66 13.39 -1.33
C LEU A 19 -5.99 14.84 -1.67
N LYS A 20 -5.83 15.78 -0.75
CA LYS A 20 -6.09 17.22 -0.95
C LYS A 20 -7.44 17.46 -1.63
N PRO A 21 -8.58 17.31 -0.93
CA PRO A 21 -9.93 17.33 -1.54
C PRO A 21 -10.24 18.57 -2.40
N SER A 22 -9.53 19.68 -2.17
CA SER A 22 -9.66 20.93 -2.93
C SER A 22 -9.00 20.90 -4.30
N THR A 23 -8.25 19.85 -4.65
CA THR A 23 -7.57 19.73 -5.94
C THR A 23 -8.42 18.90 -6.91
N LYS A 24 -8.16 19.05 -8.23
CA LYS A 24 -8.81 18.22 -9.25
C LYS A 24 -8.55 16.73 -8.98
N PRO A 25 -9.57 15.86 -9.13
CA PRO A 25 -9.41 14.41 -9.00
C PRO A 25 -8.29 13.90 -9.90
N ARG A 26 -7.40 13.10 -9.33
CA ARG A 26 -6.36 12.43 -10.11
C ARG A 26 -6.97 11.31 -10.94
N ARG A 27 -6.41 11.09 -12.13
CA ARG A 27 -6.76 9.97 -13.01
C ARG A 27 -5.55 9.07 -13.21
N ARG A 28 -5.79 7.79 -13.45
CA ARG A 28 -4.75 6.76 -13.62
C ARG A 28 -3.68 6.80 -12.53
N TYR A 29 -4.12 7.10 -11.31
CA TYR A 29 -3.25 7.31 -10.15
C TYR A 29 -3.24 6.08 -9.26
N PHE A 30 -2.03 5.59 -8.94
CA PHE A 30 -1.80 4.48 -8.02
C PHE A 30 -0.55 4.79 -7.18
N THR A 31 -0.62 4.72 -5.87
CA THR A 31 0.50 5.06 -4.98
C THR A 31 0.49 4.23 -3.69
N GLY A 32 1.66 3.99 -3.17
CA GLY A 32 1.93 3.26 -1.93
C GLY A 32 3.42 3.10 -1.72
N TYR A 33 3.83 2.11 -0.93
CA TYR A 33 5.23 1.69 -0.85
C TYR A 33 5.53 0.75 -2.02
N VAL A 34 6.30 1.21 -3.00
CA VAL A 34 6.62 0.44 -4.21
C VAL A 34 7.72 -0.56 -3.93
N ILE A 35 7.47 -1.81 -4.31
CA ILE A 35 8.42 -2.92 -4.25
C ILE A 35 8.88 -3.25 -5.66
N ASN A 36 10.20 -3.36 -5.83
CA ASN A 36 10.85 -3.91 -6.99
C ASN A 36 11.57 -5.18 -6.58
N GLY A 37 11.28 -6.29 -7.21
CA GLY A 37 11.90 -7.56 -6.86
C GLY A 37 11.37 -8.73 -7.67
N GLY A 38 11.88 -9.91 -7.39
CA GLY A 38 11.47 -11.14 -8.04
C GLY A 38 10.70 -12.09 -7.15
N PRO A 39 10.16 -13.17 -7.73
CA PRO A 39 9.43 -14.19 -7.02
C PRO A 39 10.33 -14.97 -6.06
N ILE A 40 9.84 -15.18 -4.84
CA ILE A 40 10.48 -16.05 -3.87
C ILE A 40 10.24 -17.50 -4.28
N ARG A 41 11.31 -18.28 -4.48
CA ARG A 41 11.29 -19.65 -4.95
C ARG A 41 11.52 -20.70 -3.84
N ASP A 42 11.70 -20.28 -2.60
CA ASP A 42 11.73 -21.17 -1.44
C ASP A 42 10.30 -21.58 -1.08
N VAL A 43 10.01 -22.87 -1.20
CA VAL A 43 8.69 -23.47 -0.93
C VAL A 43 8.21 -23.29 0.52
N ARG A 44 9.10 -23.01 1.44
CA ARG A 44 8.77 -22.75 2.86
C ARG A 44 8.30 -21.32 3.11
N SER A 45 8.50 -20.43 2.14
CA SER A 45 8.06 -19.04 2.27
C SER A 45 6.57 -18.90 2.08
N LYS A 46 5.90 -18.10 2.91
CA LYS A 46 4.50 -17.73 2.71
C LYS A 46 4.26 -16.97 1.40
N TRP A 47 5.31 -16.41 0.81
CA TRP A 47 5.28 -15.71 -0.47
C TRP A 47 5.86 -16.56 -1.62
N TYR A 48 5.94 -17.86 -1.43
CA TYR A 48 6.42 -18.77 -2.48
C TYR A 48 5.62 -18.59 -3.77
N MET A 49 6.32 -18.45 -4.88
CA MET A 49 5.72 -18.36 -6.21
C MET A 49 6.27 -19.48 -7.12
N PRO A 50 5.45 -20.45 -7.51
CA PRO A 50 5.86 -21.52 -8.42
C PRO A 50 6.29 -20.99 -9.81
N ARG A 51 7.25 -21.65 -10.44
CA ARG A 51 7.71 -21.26 -11.78
C ARG A 51 6.67 -21.49 -12.88
N ASP A 52 5.85 -22.51 -12.77
CA ASP A 52 4.73 -22.80 -13.68
C ASP A 52 3.62 -21.74 -13.59
N LEU A 53 3.43 -21.13 -12.42
CA LEU A 53 2.46 -20.06 -12.23
C LEU A 53 3.01 -18.70 -12.69
N TYR A 54 4.27 -18.42 -12.40
CA TYR A 54 4.96 -17.19 -12.81
C TYR A 54 6.41 -17.49 -13.21
N PRO A 55 6.72 -17.65 -14.52
CA PRO A 55 8.04 -18.06 -14.98
C PRO A 55 9.11 -16.98 -14.91
N ASP A 56 8.72 -15.69 -15.00
CA ASP A 56 9.65 -14.56 -15.06
C ASP A 56 10.50 -14.47 -13.77
N SER A 57 11.70 -13.92 -13.91
CA SER A 57 12.63 -13.70 -12.79
C SER A 57 12.31 -12.47 -11.96
N ASN A 58 11.55 -11.51 -12.51
CA ASN A 58 11.19 -10.27 -11.83
C ASN A 58 9.70 -9.99 -11.95
N TYR A 59 9.12 -9.46 -10.87
CA TYR A 59 7.80 -8.87 -10.92
C TYR A 59 7.82 -7.47 -11.55
N PRO A 60 6.73 -6.99 -12.15
CA PRO A 60 6.61 -5.57 -12.40
C PRO A 60 6.60 -4.82 -11.06
N PRO A 61 6.96 -3.52 -11.04
CA PRO A 61 6.79 -2.71 -9.83
C PRO A 61 5.37 -2.82 -9.29
N PHE A 62 5.22 -3.07 -7.99
CA PHE A 62 3.92 -3.17 -7.33
C PHE A 62 3.97 -2.48 -5.96
N CYS A 63 2.82 -2.02 -5.45
CA CYS A 63 2.75 -1.51 -4.09
C CYS A 63 2.53 -2.64 -3.10
N SER A 64 3.22 -2.57 -1.96
CA SER A 64 3.03 -3.50 -0.85
C SER A 64 1.55 -3.63 -0.47
N GLY A 65 1.09 -4.87 -0.27
CA GLY A 65 -0.27 -5.18 0.18
C GLY A 65 -0.65 -4.58 1.53
N THR A 66 0.32 -4.10 2.31
CA THR A 66 0.06 -3.42 3.58
C THR A 66 -0.81 -2.15 3.41
N GLY A 67 -0.68 -1.46 2.28
CA GLY A 67 -1.59 -0.36 1.97
C GLY A 67 -1.20 0.41 0.71
N TYR A 68 -2.21 0.72 -0.10
CA TYR A 68 -2.06 1.55 -1.28
C TYR A 68 -3.36 2.30 -1.63
N ILE A 69 -3.21 3.35 -2.42
CA ILE A 69 -4.31 4.22 -2.85
C ILE A 69 -4.31 4.32 -4.36
N PHE A 70 -5.50 4.37 -4.91
CA PHE A 70 -5.72 4.55 -6.34
C PHE A 70 -6.97 5.40 -6.62
N SER A 71 -6.99 6.01 -7.79
CA SER A 71 -8.16 6.76 -8.27
C SER A 71 -9.28 5.82 -8.70
N ALA A 72 -10.52 6.28 -8.64
CA ALA A 72 -11.70 5.45 -8.90
C ALA A 72 -11.69 4.80 -10.29
N ASP A 73 -11.20 5.51 -11.30
CA ASP A 73 -11.06 4.98 -12.67
C ASP A 73 -10.11 3.78 -12.75
N VAL A 74 -9.08 3.74 -11.89
CA VAL A 74 -8.13 2.61 -11.83
C VAL A 74 -8.79 1.36 -11.24
N ALA A 75 -9.74 1.50 -10.31
CA ALA A 75 -10.48 0.36 -9.78
C ALA A 75 -11.22 -0.41 -10.90
N GLU A 76 -11.95 0.32 -11.73
CA GLU A 76 -12.67 -0.26 -12.87
C GLU A 76 -11.72 -0.87 -13.91
N LEU A 77 -10.62 -0.18 -14.21
CA LEU A 77 -9.59 -0.67 -15.13
C LEU A 77 -8.94 -1.97 -14.62
N ILE A 78 -8.57 -2.04 -13.34
CA ILE A 78 -8.03 -3.26 -12.74
C ILE A 78 -9.05 -4.39 -12.81
N TYR A 79 -10.31 -4.13 -12.45
CA TYR A 79 -11.36 -5.15 -12.52
C TYR A 79 -11.49 -5.74 -13.93
N LYS A 80 -11.62 -4.90 -14.95
CA LYS A 80 -11.71 -5.36 -16.35
C LYS A 80 -10.47 -6.14 -16.79
N THR A 81 -9.28 -5.70 -16.39
CA THR A 81 -8.02 -6.35 -16.73
C THR A 81 -7.86 -7.68 -16.03
N SER A 82 -8.35 -7.79 -14.80
CA SER A 82 -8.25 -9.01 -14.00
C SER A 82 -8.99 -10.18 -14.62
N LEU A 83 -10.10 -9.95 -15.32
CA LEU A 83 -10.87 -10.98 -16.01
C LEU A 83 -10.07 -11.71 -17.10
N HIS A 84 -8.99 -11.09 -17.60
CA HIS A 84 -8.11 -11.62 -18.65
C HIS A 84 -6.65 -11.76 -18.18
N THR A 85 -6.43 -11.82 -16.87
CA THR A 85 -5.11 -11.98 -16.26
C THR A 85 -5.10 -13.25 -15.42
N ARG A 86 -4.11 -14.13 -15.67
CA ARG A 86 -3.96 -15.35 -14.86
C ARG A 86 -3.81 -14.98 -13.39
N LEU A 87 -4.68 -15.53 -12.54
CA LEU A 87 -4.71 -15.24 -11.12
C LEU A 87 -3.44 -15.72 -10.43
N LEU A 88 -2.88 -14.86 -9.58
CA LEU A 88 -1.82 -15.20 -8.63
C LEU A 88 -2.39 -15.12 -7.19
N HIS A 89 -1.81 -15.91 -6.29
CA HIS A 89 -2.22 -15.90 -4.87
C HIS A 89 -1.67 -14.72 -4.07
N LEU A 90 -0.67 -13.98 -4.61
CA LEU A 90 -0.15 -12.75 -4.03
C LEU A 90 -0.92 -11.56 -4.62
N GLU A 91 -1.83 -11.01 -3.83
CA GLU A 91 -2.79 -9.99 -4.27
C GLU A 91 -2.08 -8.74 -4.81
N ASP A 92 -1.09 -8.24 -4.09
CA ASP A 92 -0.35 -7.03 -4.43
C ASP A 92 0.48 -7.18 -5.72
N VAL A 93 1.11 -8.33 -5.90
CA VAL A 93 1.79 -8.70 -7.16
C VAL A 93 0.78 -8.80 -8.30
N TYR A 94 -0.37 -9.42 -8.05
CA TYR A 94 -1.43 -9.56 -9.05
C TYR A 94 -1.96 -8.21 -9.52
N VAL A 95 -2.19 -7.29 -8.59
CA VAL A 95 -2.55 -5.90 -8.92
C VAL A 95 -1.44 -5.23 -9.74
N GLY A 96 -0.16 -5.44 -9.37
CA GLY A 96 0.99 -4.96 -10.14
C GLY A 96 1.01 -5.46 -11.59
N LEU A 97 0.64 -6.73 -11.80
CA LEU A 97 0.50 -7.29 -13.16
C LEU A 97 -0.62 -6.60 -13.96
N CYS A 98 -1.75 -6.34 -13.33
CA CYS A 98 -2.85 -5.61 -13.96
C CYS A 98 -2.42 -4.19 -14.32
N LEU A 99 -1.74 -3.50 -13.41
CA LEU A 99 -1.21 -2.15 -13.67
C LEU A 99 -0.23 -2.14 -14.85
N ARG A 100 0.69 -3.12 -14.93
CA ARG A 100 1.62 -3.28 -16.07
C ARG A 100 0.85 -3.38 -17.39
N LYS A 101 -0.17 -4.25 -17.47
CA LYS A 101 -1.00 -4.40 -18.67
C LYS A 101 -1.73 -3.12 -19.07
N LEU A 102 -2.09 -2.31 -18.08
CA LEU A 102 -2.76 -1.01 -18.27
C LEU A 102 -1.79 0.13 -18.61
N GLY A 103 -0.47 -0.10 -18.55
CA GLY A 103 0.52 0.97 -18.68
C GLY A 103 0.43 2.01 -17.56
N ILE A 104 0.04 1.58 -16.35
CA ILE A 104 -0.01 2.41 -15.15
C ILE A 104 1.18 2.06 -14.27
N HIS A 105 2.03 3.05 -13.97
CA HIS A 105 3.17 2.87 -13.08
C HIS A 105 2.79 3.33 -11.67
N PRO A 106 2.99 2.48 -10.62
CA PRO A 106 2.76 2.90 -9.25
C PRO A 106 3.79 3.96 -8.83
N PHE A 107 3.32 5.00 -8.13
CA PHE A 107 4.18 6.05 -7.60
C PHE A 107 4.65 5.70 -6.19
N GLN A 108 5.97 5.74 -5.97
CA GLN A 108 6.54 5.62 -4.63
C GLN A 108 6.09 6.78 -3.75
N ASN A 109 5.61 6.46 -2.56
CA ASN A 109 5.26 7.46 -1.56
C ASN A 109 5.85 7.08 -0.20
N SER A 110 6.81 7.86 0.28
CA SER A 110 7.52 7.62 1.54
C SER A 110 6.64 7.75 2.79
N GLY A 111 5.43 8.27 2.66
CA GLY A 111 4.44 8.27 3.73
C GLY A 111 3.85 6.87 4.01
N PHE A 112 3.93 5.94 3.06
CA PHE A 112 3.52 4.56 3.25
C PHE A 112 4.70 3.74 3.78
N ASN A 113 4.57 3.26 5.02
CA ASN A 113 5.59 2.43 5.63
C ASN A 113 5.08 0.99 5.82
N HIS A 114 5.75 0.04 5.18
CA HIS A 114 5.38 -1.37 5.21
C HIS A 114 6.14 -2.19 6.28
N TRP A 115 6.94 -1.52 7.11
CA TRP A 115 7.64 -2.12 8.23
C TRP A 115 7.01 -1.72 9.56
N LYS A 116 7.25 -2.52 10.61
CA LYS A 116 6.97 -2.07 11.98
C LYS A 116 7.89 -0.89 12.33
N MET A 117 7.29 0.17 12.87
CA MET A 117 8.00 1.35 13.33
C MET A 117 7.70 1.58 14.80
N ALA A 118 8.74 1.74 15.62
CA ALA A 118 8.57 2.11 17.02
C ALA A 118 7.80 3.43 17.11
N TYR A 119 6.79 3.45 17.99
CA TYR A 119 5.95 4.63 18.17
C TYR A 119 6.77 5.83 18.69
N SER A 120 6.58 6.95 18.02
CA SER A 120 6.94 8.29 18.46
C SER A 120 5.96 9.25 17.84
N LEU A 121 5.40 10.16 18.66
CA LEU A 121 4.40 11.13 18.22
C LEU A 121 4.83 11.84 16.92
N CYS A 122 6.07 12.33 16.87
CA CYS A 122 6.58 13.08 15.72
C CYS A 122 6.83 12.22 14.49
N ARG A 123 7.21 10.95 14.65
CA ARG A 123 7.34 10.02 13.52
C ARG A 123 5.97 9.71 12.92
N TYR A 124 4.99 9.37 13.76
CA TYR A 124 3.65 8.99 13.30
C TYR A 124 2.88 10.16 12.68
N ARG A 125 3.20 11.40 13.05
CA ARG A 125 2.68 12.60 12.40
C ARG A 125 3.24 12.87 10.99
N ARG A 126 4.30 12.16 10.58
CA ARG A 126 4.92 12.33 9.27
C ARG A 126 4.56 11.24 8.27
N VAL A 127 4.08 10.09 8.73
CA VAL A 127 3.72 8.95 7.89
C VAL A 127 2.22 8.90 7.61
N ILE A 128 1.83 8.13 6.61
CA ILE A 128 0.43 7.81 6.30
C ILE A 128 0.07 6.46 6.89
N THR A 129 0.95 5.44 6.72
CA THR A 129 0.71 4.09 7.25
C THR A 129 1.89 3.57 8.05
N VAL A 130 1.61 2.71 9.04
CA VAL A 130 2.60 1.89 9.76
C VAL A 130 2.05 0.49 9.92
N HIS A 131 2.86 -0.51 9.57
CA HIS A 131 2.50 -1.93 9.59
C HIS A 131 2.79 -2.60 10.94
N GLN A 132 2.15 -3.76 11.17
CA GLN A 132 2.29 -4.60 12.37
C GLN A 132 1.93 -3.87 13.67
N ILE A 133 0.82 -3.16 13.67
CA ILE A 133 0.27 -2.49 14.84
C ILE A 133 -0.90 -3.31 15.37
N SER A 134 -0.82 -3.76 16.63
CA SER A 134 -1.92 -4.48 17.26
C SER A 134 -3.12 -3.56 17.52
N PRO A 135 -4.33 -4.10 17.70
CA PRO A 135 -5.50 -3.28 18.05
C PRO A 135 -5.27 -2.40 19.28
N GLU A 136 -4.61 -2.93 20.32
CA GLU A 136 -4.30 -2.21 21.56
C GLU A 136 -3.28 -1.09 21.31
N GLU A 137 -2.24 -1.37 20.53
CA GLU A 137 -1.27 -0.37 20.10
C GLU A 137 -1.97 0.74 19.30
N MET A 138 -2.91 0.37 18.41
CA MET A 138 -3.64 1.31 17.56
C MET A 138 -4.49 2.28 18.39
N HIS A 139 -5.24 1.77 19.37
CA HIS A 139 -6.02 2.59 20.31
C HIS A 139 -5.12 3.53 21.13
N ARG A 140 -4.01 3.01 21.66
CA ARG A 140 -3.06 3.82 22.44
C ARG A 140 -2.45 4.95 21.58
N ILE A 141 -2.00 4.63 20.38
CA ILE A 141 -1.40 5.59 19.44
C ILE A 141 -2.43 6.67 19.07
N TRP A 142 -3.65 6.26 18.75
CA TRP A 142 -4.72 7.19 18.40
C TRP A 142 -5.04 8.16 19.54
N ASN A 143 -5.18 7.66 20.76
CA ASN A 143 -5.47 8.48 21.94
C ASN A 143 -4.32 9.46 22.23
N ASP A 144 -3.07 9.01 22.15
CA ASP A 144 -1.89 9.87 22.38
C ASP A 144 -1.79 10.96 21.28
N MET A 145 -1.96 10.61 20.03
CA MET A 145 -1.93 11.56 18.93
C MET A 145 -3.09 12.59 19.02
N SER A 146 -4.26 12.14 19.42
CA SER A 146 -5.45 12.99 19.54
C SER A 146 -5.35 13.98 20.71
N SER A 147 -4.88 13.52 21.87
CA SER A 147 -4.70 14.37 23.06
C SER A 147 -3.59 15.41 22.91
N LYS A 148 -2.59 15.11 22.09
CA LYS A 148 -1.41 15.96 21.90
C LYS A 148 -1.42 16.77 20.59
N LYS A 149 -2.58 16.97 19.96
CA LYS A 149 -2.70 17.72 18.69
C LYS A 149 -2.03 19.10 18.72
N HIS A 150 -2.03 19.76 19.88
CA HIS A 150 -1.45 21.09 20.09
C HIS A 150 0.08 21.12 20.13
N LEU A 151 0.74 19.99 20.39
CA LEU A 151 2.20 19.92 20.45
C LEU A 151 2.81 19.98 19.04
N ARG A 152 3.84 20.78 18.89
CA ARG A 152 4.61 20.85 17.64
C ARG A 152 5.71 19.75 17.60
N CYS A 153 5.99 19.25 16.40
CA CYS A 153 7.11 18.38 16.09
C CYS A 153 8.14 19.21 15.28
#